data_e2fe5c4fb1434d857d6e55d6fa583a3b
#
_entry.id   e2fe5c4fb1434d857d6e55d6fa583a3b
#
_cell.length_a   1.000
_cell.length_b   1.000
_cell.length_c   1.000
_cell.angle_alpha   90.00
_cell.angle_beta   90.00
_cell.angle_gamma   90.00
#
_symmetry.space_group_name_H-M   'P 1'
#
loop_
_entity.id
_entity.type
_entity.pdbx_description
1 polymer ?
#
loop_
_entity_poly.entity_id
_entity_poly.type
_entity_poly.pdbx_seq_one_letter_code
_entity_poly.pdbx_strand_id
1 'polypeptide(L)'
;EMCIRDSQSGGIVIGTGDLSELALGWATYNGDHMSMYAVNASVPKTLVRHLVRYYADTCEDQKLAEILLDILDTPVSPELLPPKDGVISQKTEDLVGPYELHDFFLYYMLRWTFPPKKIFRLAQNAFAGEYDDETILKWLKTFYRRFFMQQFKRSCLPDGPKVGSVAVSPRGDLRMPSDASAALWMKELEQIRI
;
A
#
# COMPACT_ATOMS: atom_id res chain seq x y z
N GLU A 1 -4.17 4.38 23.74
CA GLU A 1 -5.50 3.72 23.69
C GLU A 1 -5.38 2.19 23.56
N MET A 2 -4.42 1.68 22.82
CA MET A 2 -4.24 0.25 22.55
C MET A 2 -4.13 -0.57 23.83
N CYS A 3 -3.25 -0.18 24.78
CA CYS A 3 -3.09 -0.86 26.07
C CYS A 3 -4.32 -0.75 26.99
N ILE A 4 -5.14 0.28 26.79
CA ILE A 4 -6.39 0.43 27.54
C ILE A 4 -7.45 -0.52 27.01
N ARG A 5 -7.57 -0.62 25.69
CA ARG A 5 -8.57 -1.46 25.02
C ARG A 5 -8.31 -2.94 25.23
N ASP A 6 -7.06 -3.39 25.07
CA ASP A 6 -6.70 -4.79 25.30
C ASP A 6 -6.91 -5.20 26.75
N SER A 7 -6.50 -4.36 27.71
CA SER A 7 -6.70 -4.61 29.13
C SER A 7 -8.18 -4.67 29.52
N GLN A 8 -9.02 -3.82 28.93
CA GLN A 8 -10.47 -3.79 29.20
C GLN A 8 -11.21 -4.98 28.59
N SER A 9 -10.79 -5.45 27.42
CA SER A 9 -11.45 -6.52 26.69
C SER A 9 -10.85 -7.90 26.90
N GLY A 10 -9.63 -7.98 27.48
CA GLY A 10 -8.86 -9.22 27.56
C GLY A 10 -8.44 -9.76 26.18
N GLY A 11 -8.38 -8.90 25.19
CA GLY A 11 -8.09 -9.21 23.80
C GLY A 11 -6.79 -8.63 23.28
N ILE A 12 -6.60 -8.65 21.95
CA ILE A 12 -5.51 -7.99 21.25
C ILE A 12 -6.06 -7.03 20.18
N VAL A 13 -5.27 -6.00 19.84
CA VAL A 13 -5.61 -5.07 18.76
C VAL A 13 -5.02 -5.57 17.45
N ILE A 14 -5.89 -5.89 16.50
CA ILE A 14 -5.51 -6.32 15.15
C ILE A 14 -5.41 -5.10 14.24
N GLY A 15 -4.24 -4.94 13.59
CA GLY A 15 -4.02 -3.91 12.58
C GLY A 15 -4.56 -4.32 11.21
N THR A 16 -5.18 -3.38 10.53
CA THR A 16 -5.81 -3.58 9.21
C THR A 16 -4.99 -3.03 8.04
N GLY A 17 -3.90 -2.28 8.32
CA GLY A 17 -3.03 -1.72 7.30
C GLY A 17 -2.46 -2.79 6.36
N ASP A 18 -2.48 -2.53 5.07
CA ASP A 18 -2.00 -3.45 4.03
C ASP A 18 -0.56 -3.16 3.58
N LEU A 19 0.00 -4.07 2.79
CA LEU A 19 1.38 -3.98 2.29
C LEU A 19 1.63 -2.70 1.49
N SER A 20 0.66 -2.25 0.68
CA SER A 20 0.80 -1.08 -0.19
C SER A 20 0.88 0.22 0.62
N GLU A 21 0.04 0.34 1.65
CA GLU A 21 0.08 1.46 2.60
C GLU A 21 1.41 1.51 3.36
N LEU A 22 1.87 0.36 3.82
CA LEU A 22 3.15 0.23 4.52
C LEU A 22 4.34 0.56 3.61
N ALA A 23 4.30 0.14 2.35
CA ALA A 23 5.35 0.43 1.37
C ALA A 23 5.45 1.91 1.05
N LEU A 24 4.31 2.58 0.85
CA LEU A 24 4.24 4.00 0.51
C LEU A 24 4.26 4.93 1.74
N GLY A 25 4.19 4.37 2.95
CA GLY A 25 4.08 5.12 4.20
C GLY A 25 2.77 5.89 4.30
N TRP A 26 1.70 5.38 3.71
CA TRP A 26 0.36 5.95 3.78
C TRP A 26 -0.35 5.46 5.03
N ALA A 27 0.20 5.82 6.16
CA ALA A 27 -0.30 5.51 7.49
C ALA A 27 0.12 6.65 8.41
N THR A 28 -0.72 6.99 9.39
CA THR A 28 -0.38 7.98 10.42
C THR A 28 0.63 7.38 11.39
N TYR A 29 1.79 8.03 11.53
CA TYR A 29 2.80 7.58 12.48
C TYR A 29 2.24 7.56 13.91
N ASN A 30 2.48 6.47 14.63
CA ASN A 30 1.89 6.18 15.95
C ASN A 30 0.34 6.14 15.97
N GLY A 31 -0.28 5.90 14.81
CA GLY A 31 -1.73 5.73 14.63
C GLY A 31 -2.06 4.35 14.08
N ASP A 32 -2.62 4.33 12.90
CA ASP A 32 -3.18 3.15 12.21
C ASP A 32 -2.22 1.97 12.03
N HIS A 33 -0.90 2.19 11.94
CA HIS A 33 0.09 1.12 11.87
C HIS A 33 0.49 0.58 13.26
N MET A 34 0.03 1.22 14.34
CA MET A 34 0.28 0.78 15.71
C MET A 34 -0.78 -0.23 16.14
N SER A 35 -0.43 -1.49 16.07
CA SER A 35 -1.27 -2.61 16.49
C SER A 35 -0.41 -3.69 17.12
N MET A 36 -1.04 -4.68 17.75
CA MET A 36 -0.31 -5.81 18.32
C MET A 36 0.03 -6.86 17.28
N TYR A 37 -0.80 -6.97 16.23
CA TYR A 37 -0.62 -7.92 15.14
C TYR A 37 -1.24 -7.38 13.85
N ALA A 38 -0.49 -7.38 12.74
CA ALA A 38 -0.91 -6.83 11.46
C ALA A 38 -1.21 -7.94 10.45
N VAL A 39 -2.48 -8.34 10.34
CA VAL A 39 -2.90 -9.49 9.51
C VAL A 39 -2.67 -9.27 8.01
N ASN A 40 -2.75 -8.02 7.52
CA ASN A 40 -2.61 -7.68 6.10
C ASN A 40 -1.21 -7.12 5.75
N ALA A 41 -0.23 -7.17 6.66
CA ALA A 41 1.08 -6.54 6.46
C ALA A 41 1.85 -7.01 5.22
N SER A 42 1.53 -8.18 4.67
CA SER A 42 2.13 -8.71 3.44
C SER A 42 1.12 -8.93 2.31
N VAL A 43 -0.08 -8.37 2.43
CA VAL A 43 -1.14 -8.46 1.41
C VAL A 43 -1.28 -7.10 0.73
N PRO A 44 -0.98 -6.96 -0.57
CA PRO A 44 -1.12 -5.69 -1.26
C PRO A 44 -2.58 -5.27 -1.41
N LYS A 45 -2.85 -3.98 -1.51
CA LYS A 45 -4.22 -3.42 -1.58
C LYS A 45 -5.03 -4.01 -2.74
N THR A 46 -4.40 -4.21 -3.88
CA THR A 46 -5.06 -4.85 -5.04
C THR A 46 -5.52 -6.27 -4.73
N LEU A 47 -4.72 -7.04 -3.98
CA LEU A 47 -5.11 -8.39 -3.56
C LEU A 47 -6.19 -8.35 -2.46
N VAL A 48 -6.14 -7.39 -1.53
CA VAL A 48 -7.22 -7.20 -0.54
C VAL A 48 -8.55 -6.96 -1.26
N ARG A 49 -8.58 -6.04 -2.24
CA ARG A 49 -9.78 -5.77 -3.05
C ARG A 49 -10.26 -7.02 -3.79
N HIS A 50 -9.35 -7.80 -4.36
CA HIS A 50 -9.69 -9.06 -5.04
C HIS A 50 -10.30 -10.09 -4.08
N LEU A 51 -9.73 -10.24 -2.87
CA LEU A 51 -10.25 -11.17 -1.86
C LEU A 51 -11.65 -10.75 -1.36
N VAL A 52 -11.88 -9.45 -1.15
CA VAL A 52 -13.21 -8.94 -0.79
C VAL A 52 -14.22 -9.21 -1.91
N ARG A 53 -13.84 -8.96 -3.17
CA ARG A 53 -14.68 -9.28 -4.34
C ARG A 53 -15.00 -10.78 -4.40
N TYR A 54 -13.99 -11.63 -4.29
CA TYR A 54 -14.17 -13.07 -4.29
C TYR A 54 -15.12 -13.54 -3.18
N TYR A 55 -14.99 -12.98 -1.99
CA TYR A 55 -15.89 -13.32 -0.89
C TYR A 55 -17.32 -12.86 -1.16
N ALA A 56 -17.51 -11.65 -1.68
CA ALA A 56 -18.84 -11.13 -2.07
C ALA A 56 -19.50 -12.00 -3.13
N ASP A 57 -18.74 -12.47 -4.12
CA ASP A 57 -19.24 -13.31 -5.22
C ASP A 57 -19.57 -14.75 -4.79
N THR A 58 -19.03 -15.22 -3.67
CA THR A 58 -19.15 -16.62 -3.22
C THR A 58 -19.93 -16.81 -1.92
N CYS A 59 -20.20 -15.74 -1.16
CA CYS A 59 -20.95 -15.85 0.09
C CYS A 59 -22.44 -16.10 -0.17
N GLU A 60 -23.08 -16.85 0.75
CA GLU A 60 -24.51 -17.17 0.66
C GLU A 60 -25.43 -16.00 1.08
N ASP A 61 -24.91 -15.06 1.89
CA ASP A 61 -25.64 -13.89 2.37
C ASP A 61 -25.58 -12.76 1.35
N GLN A 62 -26.67 -12.58 0.58
CA GLN A 62 -26.78 -11.54 -0.44
C GLN A 62 -26.66 -10.12 0.13
N LYS A 63 -27.17 -9.88 1.34
CA LYS A 63 -27.07 -8.56 1.97
C LYS A 63 -25.61 -8.24 2.32
N LEU A 64 -24.87 -9.22 2.79
CA LEU A 64 -23.44 -9.08 3.04
C LEU A 64 -22.68 -8.85 1.73
N ALA A 65 -23.00 -9.58 0.67
CA ALA A 65 -22.42 -9.39 -0.66
C ALA A 65 -22.59 -7.95 -1.17
N GLU A 66 -23.82 -7.41 -1.09
CA GLU A 66 -24.12 -6.03 -1.49
C GLU A 66 -23.28 -5.00 -0.70
N ILE A 67 -23.17 -5.17 0.63
CA ILE A 67 -22.35 -4.29 1.48
C ILE A 67 -20.87 -4.36 1.09
N LEU A 68 -20.34 -5.54 0.82
CA LEU A 68 -18.94 -5.71 0.43
C LEU A 68 -18.65 -5.08 -0.95
N LEU A 69 -19.57 -5.16 -1.88
CA LEU A 69 -19.47 -4.51 -3.18
C LEU A 69 -19.51 -2.98 -3.05
N ASP A 70 -20.40 -2.44 -2.22
CA ASP A 70 -20.48 -1.00 -1.92
C ASP A 70 -19.17 -0.48 -1.30
N ILE A 71 -18.57 -1.26 -0.39
CA ILE A 71 -17.25 -0.94 0.18
C ILE A 71 -16.18 -0.88 -0.91
N LEU A 72 -16.18 -1.82 -1.87
CA LEU A 72 -15.22 -1.82 -2.98
C LEU A 72 -15.37 -0.63 -3.92
N ASP A 73 -16.59 -0.13 -4.09
CA ASP A 73 -16.90 1.04 -4.93
C ASP A 73 -16.65 2.37 -4.20
N THR A 74 -16.47 2.33 -2.86
CA THR A 74 -16.13 3.51 -2.08
C THR A 74 -14.70 3.96 -2.36
N PRO A 75 -14.48 5.23 -2.76
CA PRO A 75 -13.13 5.75 -2.98
C PRO A 75 -12.28 5.72 -1.72
N VAL A 76 -11.03 5.28 -1.84
CA VAL A 76 -10.07 5.32 -0.73
C VAL A 76 -9.76 6.78 -0.38
N SER A 77 -10.02 7.16 0.87
CA SER A 77 -9.79 8.52 1.38
C SER A 77 -9.00 8.49 2.68
N PRO A 78 -8.26 9.59 3.02
CA PRO A 78 -7.63 9.72 4.33
C PRO A 78 -8.70 9.84 5.42
N GLU A 79 -8.73 8.92 6.37
CA GLU A 79 -9.71 8.88 7.46
C GLU A 79 -9.67 10.09 8.40
N LEU A 80 -8.53 10.79 8.43
CA LEU A 80 -8.30 11.91 9.34
C LEU A 80 -8.83 13.26 8.85
N LEU A 81 -9.29 13.35 7.61
CA LEU A 81 -9.87 14.58 7.09
C LEU A 81 -11.39 14.49 7.16
N PRO A 82 -12.04 15.35 7.96
CA PRO A 82 -13.49 15.36 7.99
C PRO A 82 -14.05 15.73 6.61
N PRO A 83 -15.11 15.07 6.15
CA PRO A 83 -15.76 15.41 4.91
C PRO A 83 -16.27 16.86 4.98
N LYS A 84 -16.04 17.66 3.95
CA LYS A 84 -16.66 18.96 3.79
C LYS A 84 -18.02 18.77 3.13
N ASP A 85 -19.07 19.20 3.81
CA ASP A 85 -20.46 19.10 3.33
C ASP A 85 -20.91 17.68 2.95
N GLY A 86 -20.38 16.67 3.66
CA GLY A 86 -20.71 15.27 3.40
C GLY A 86 -20.00 14.66 2.17
N VAL A 87 -19.12 15.43 1.50
CA VAL A 87 -18.36 14.96 0.34
C VAL A 87 -16.91 14.70 0.74
N ILE A 88 -16.36 13.56 0.30
CA ILE A 88 -14.94 13.22 0.47
C ILE A 88 -14.10 14.28 -0.24
N SER A 89 -13.40 15.10 0.53
CA SER A 89 -12.65 16.26 0.03
C SER A 89 -11.32 15.90 -0.65
N GLN A 90 -10.79 14.70 -0.39
CA GLN A 90 -9.53 14.22 -0.95
C GLN A 90 -9.59 12.72 -1.22
N LYS A 91 -9.27 12.32 -2.45
CA LYS A 91 -9.04 10.90 -2.76
C LYS A 91 -7.57 10.59 -2.57
N THR A 92 -7.26 9.48 -1.90
CA THR A 92 -5.88 9.04 -1.67
C THR A 92 -5.15 8.82 -2.99
N GLU A 93 -5.82 8.25 -3.98
CA GLU A 93 -5.24 7.97 -5.30
C GLU A 93 -4.86 9.23 -6.08
N ASP A 94 -5.52 10.36 -5.86
CA ASP A 94 -5.14 11.65 -6.47
C ASP A 94 -3.76 12.14 -5.98
N LEU A 95 -3.40 11.77 -4.74
CA LEU A 95 -2.15 12.17 -4.11
C LEU A 95 -1.03 11.12 -4.25
N VAL A 96 -1.38 9.85 -4.23
CA VAL A 96 -0.44 8.74 -4.20
C VAL A 96 -0.35 8.06 -5.55
N GLY A 97 -1.42 8.03 -6.32
CA GLY A 97 -1.58 7.32 -7.58
C GLY A 97 -2.28 5.98 -7.45
N PRO A 98 -2.56 5.34 -8.57
CA PRO A 98 -3.25 4.06 -8.63
C PRO A 98 -2.46 2.96 -7.91
N TYR A 99 -3.12 2.21 -7.03
CA TYR A 99 -2.47 1.15 -6.26
C TYR A 99 -2.00 -0.01 -7.13
N GLU A 100 -2.64 -0.30 -8.26
CA GLU A 100 -2.19 -1.33 -9.18
C GLU A 100 -0.81 -1.05 -9.75
N LEU A 101 -0.48 0.20 -10.05
CA LEU A 101 0.87 0.59 -10.46
C LEU A 101 1.87 0.41 -9.31
N HIS A 102 1.50 0.84 -8.10
CA HIS A 102 2.39 0.75 -6.93
C HIS A 102 2.66 -0.70 -6.52
N ASP A 103 1.65 -1.55 -6.52
CA ASP A 103 1.79 -2.97 -6.20
C ASP A 103 2.64 -3.70 -7.24
N PHE A 104 2.48 -3.34 -8.52
CA PHE A 104 3.34 -3.82 -9.60
C PHE A 104 4.80 -3.41 -9.38
N PHE A 105 5.06 -2.11 -9.11
CA PHE A 105 6.42 -1.61 -8.87
C PHE A 105 7.05 -2.28 -7.65
N LEU A 106 6.30 -2.41 -6.57
CA LEU A 106 6.74 -3.04 -5.33
C LEU A 106 7.15 -4.49 -5.55
N TYR A 107 6.33 -5.25 -6.27
CA TYR A 107 6.61 -6.65 -6.58
C TYR A 107 7.90 -6.81 -7.36
N TYR A 108 8.08 -6.06 -8.44
CA TYR A 108 9.27 -6.18 -9.28
C TYR A 108 10.53 -5.63 -8.61
N MET A 109 10.39 -4.60 -7.77
CA MET A 109 11.51 -4.06 -7.01
C MET A 109 11.98 -5.03 -5.91
N LEU A 110 11.07 -5.53 -5.08
CA LEU A 110 11.46 -6.35 -3.92
C LEU A 110 11.63 -7.84 -4.25
N ARG A 111 10.78 -8.39 -5.10
CA ARG A 111 10.86 -9.83 -5.43
C ARG A 111 11.96 -10.14 -6.43
N TRP A 112 12.17 -9.26 -7.41
CA TRP A 112 13.07 -9.49 -8.52
C TRP A 112 14.28 -8.56 -8.54
N THR A 113 14.32 -7.57 -7.66
CA THR A 113 15.40 -6.58 -7.58
C THR A 113 15.69 -5.88 -8.92
N PHE A 114 14.62 -5.63 -9.71
CA PHE A 114 14.78 -4.99 -11.00
C PHE A 114 15.05 -3.49 -10.83
N PRO A 115 15.96 -2.92 -11.66
CA PRO A 115 16.22 -1.49 -11.65
C PRO A 115 15.02 -0.69 -12.22
N PRO A 116 14.91 0.59 -11.88
CA PRO A 116 13.77 1.44 -12.27
C PRO A 116 13.44 1.44 -13.76
N LYS A 117 14.45 1.52 -14.63
CA LYS A 117 14.25 1.47 -16.10
C LYS A 117 13.60 0.17 -16.57
N LYS A 118 13.97 -0.95 -15.96
CA LYS A 118 13.37 -2.25 -16.29
C LYS A 118 11.93 -2.32 -15.79
N ILE A 119 11.66 -1.86 -14.59
CA ILE A 119 10.30 -1.80 -14.03
C ILE A 119 9.41 -0.92 -14.91
N PHE A 120 9.90 0.24 -15.34
CA PHE A 120 9.18 1.13 -16.24
C PHE A 120 8.77 0.42 -17.54
N ARG A 121 9.72 -0.25 -18.23
CA ARG A 121 9.43 -1.00 -19.46
C ARG A 121 8.43 -2.13 -19.27
N LEU A 122 8.51 -2.82 -18.15
CA LEU A 122 7.54 -3.87 -17.83
C LEU A 122 6.15 -3.29 -17.59
N ALA A 123 6.06 -2.15 -16.91
CA ALA A 123 4.80 -1.46 -16.67
C ALA A 123 4.16 -0.93 -17.97
N GLN A 124 4.97 -0.36 -18.90
CA GLN A 124 4.49 0.04 -20.24
C GLN A 124 3.79 -1.11 -20.97
N ASN A 125 4.34 -2.31 -20.89
CA ASN A 125 3.74 -3.48 -21.51
C ASN A 125 2.51 -4.01 -20.75
N ALA A 126 2.58 -4.04 -19.43
CA ALA A 126 1.52 -4.60 -18.59
C ALA A 126 0.26 -3.73 -18.57
N PHE A 127 0.42 -2.43 -18.64
CA PHE A 127 -0.66 -1.43 -18.58
C PHE A 127 -0.90 -0.71 -19.91
N ALA A 128 -0.49 -1.34 -21.03
CA ALA A 128 -0.70 -0.79 -22.36
C ALA A 128 -2.21 -0.56 -22.62
N GLY A 129 -2.57 0.68 -22.93
CA GLY A 129 -3.96 1.08 -23.16
C GLY A 129 -4.73 1.51 -21.91
N GLU A 130 -4.18 1.31 -20.71
CA GLU A 130 -4.77 1.77 -19.44
C GLU A 130 -4.11 3.08 -18.96
N TYR A 131 -2.77 3.13 -19.03
CA TYR A 131 -1.97 4.29 -18.62
C TYR A 131 -0.98 4.68 -19.72
N ASP A 132 -0.81 5.98 -19.93
CA ASP A 132 0.25 6.50 -20.78
C ASP A 132 1.62 6.45 -20.07
N ASP A 133 2.67 6.57 -20.84
CA ASP A 133 4.05 6.48 -20.38
C ASP A 133 4.41 7.58 -19.38
N GLU A 134 3.84 8.78 -19.54
CA GLU A 134 4.06 9.91 -18.63
C GLU A 134 3.46 9.63 -17.26
N THR A 135 2.26 9.09 -17.22
CA THR A 135 1.56 8.66 -15.99
C THR A 135 2.33 7.56 -15.27
N ILE A 136 2.76 6.52 -15.99
CA ILE A 136 3.55 5.42 -15.43
C ILE A 136 4.86 5.97 -14.82
N LEU A 137 5.58 6.82 -15.56
CA LEU A 137 6.84 7.39 -15.07
C LEU A 137 6.64 8.32 -13.88
N LYS A 138 5.59 9.13 -13.87
CA LYS A 138 5.20 10.00 -12.75
C LYS A 138 5.03 9.20 -11.46
N TRP A 139 4.24 8.13 -11.54
CA TRP A 139 3.94 7.32 -10.35
C TRP A 139 5.09 6.43 -9.93
N LEU A 140 5.93 5.97 -10.87
CA LEU A 140 7.17 5.26 -10.53
C LEU A 140 8.15 6.16 -9.77
N LYS A 141 8.31 7.44 -10.16
CA LYS A 141 9.09 8.42 -9.43
C LYS A 141 8.52 8.68 -8.03
N THR A 142 7.20 8.80 -7.92
CA THR A 142 6.50 8.96 -6.65
C THR A 142 6.69 7.75 -5.76
N PHE A 143 6.56 6.54 -6.30
CA PHE A 143 6.80 5.28 -5.60
C PHE A 143 8.21 5.24 -4.97
N TYR A 144 9.28 5.42 -5.74
CA TYR A 144 10.65 5.37 -5.22
C TYR A 144 10.89 6.44 -4.15
N ARG A 145 10.44 7.68 -4.39
CA ARG A 145 10.56 8.76 -3.41
C ARG A 145 9.90 8.39 -2.09
N ARG A 146 8.64 7.97 -2.12
CA ARG A 146 7.88 7.63 -0.92
C ARG A 146 8.45 6.40 -0.23
N PHE A 147 8.77 5.35 -0.98
CA PHE A 147 9.29 4.11 -0.42
C PHE A 147 10.53 4.36 0.46
N PHE A 148 11.45 5.17 0.02
CA PHE A 148 12.65 5.51 0.80
C PHE A 148 12.34 6.52 1.91
N MET A 149 11.67 7.63 1.62
CA MET A 149 11.39 8.67 2.62
C MET A 149 10.53 8.18 3.79
N GLN A 150 9.71 7.19 3.60
CA GLN A 150 8.79 6.68 4.61
C GLN A 150 9.34 5.46 5.38
N GLN A 151 10.61 5.12 5.21
CA GLN A 151 11.23 3.98 5.90
C GLN A 151 11.11 4.08 7.42
N PHE A 152 11.21 5.27 8.00
CA PHE A 152 11.09 5.46 9.45
C PHE A 152 9.75 4.93 10.01
N LYS A 153 8.68 5.00 9.23
CA LYS A 153 7.37 4.47 9.64
C LYS A 153 7.37 2.94 9.72
N ARG A 154 8.14 2.28 8.86
CA ARG A 154 8.23 0.81 8.84
C ARG A 154 9.04 0.23 10.00
N SER A 155 9.90 1.03 10.64
CA SER A 155 10.73 0.59 11.77
C SER A 155 9.92 0.10 12.97
N CYS A 156 8.71 0.59 13.15
CA CYS A 156 7.82 0.26 14.27
C CYS A 156 6.64 -0.66 13.88
N LEU A 157 6.67 -1.28 12.69
CA LEU A 157 5.62 -2.20 12.30
C LEU A 157 5.50 -3.40 13.25
N PRO A 158 4.26 -3.79 13.61
CA PRO A 158 4.04 -4.99 14.41
C PRO A 158 4.34 -6.26 13.60
N ASP A 159 4.35 -7.39 14.27
CA ASP A 159 4.43 -8.69 13.60
C ASP A 159 3.16 -8.98 12.81
N GLY A 160 3.30 -9.76 11.76
CA GLY A 160 2.20 -10.21 10.92
C GLY A 160 2.62 -11.39 10.05
N PRO A 161 1.66 -12.10 9.43
CA PRO A 161 1.98 -13.24 8.59
C PRO A 161 2.59 -12.78 7.26
N LYS A 162 3.53 -13.55 6.74
CA LYS A 162 3.99 -13.41 5.36
C LYS A 162 3.16 -14.31 4.47
N VAL A 163 2.12 -13.75 3.85
CA VAL A 163 1.20 -14.49 2.97
C VAL A 163 1.80 -14.67 1.58
N GLY A 164 2.36 -13.58 1.01
CA GLY A 164 2.95 -13.58 -0.32
C GLY A 164 4.47 -13.69 -0.31
N SER A 165 5.09 -13.48 -1.49
CA SER A 165 6.54 -13.49 -1.67
C SER A 165 7.22 -12.17 -1.32
N VAL A 166 6.45 -11.10 -1.10
CA VAL A 166 6.92 -9.75 -0.77
C VAL A 166 6.38 -9.32 0.59
N ALA A 167 7.24 -8.75 1.41
CA ALA A 167 6.89 -8.12 2.67
C ALA A 167 7.89 -7.01 2.99
N VAL A 168 7.53 -6.11 3.90
CA VAL A 168 8.36 -4.96 4.30
C VAL A 168 8.67 -4.96 5.81
N SER A 169 8.59 -6.13 6.45
CA SER A 169 8.90 -6.26 7.87
C SER A 169 10.35 -5.88 8.17
N PRO A 170 10.61 -4.98 9.11
CA PRO A 170 11.97 -4.57 9.48
C PRO A 170 12.75 -5.66 10.20
N ARG A 171 12.08 -6.71 10.67
CA ARG A 171 12.69 -7.80 11.41
C ARG A 171 13.30 -8.88 10.52
N GLY A 172 12.91 -8.97 9.26
CA GLY A 172 13.40 -10.02 8.37
C GLY A 172 13.43 -9.65 6.89
N ASP A 173 12.35 -9.11 6.36
CA ASP A 173 12.18 -8.96 4.92
C ASP A 173 12.85 -7.71 4.35
N LEU A 174 12.74 -6.57 5.04
CA LEU A 174 13.29 -5.29 4.58
C LEU A 174 14.05 -4.58 5.72
N ARG A 175 15.31 -4.92 5.87
CA ARG A 175 16.21 -4.26 6.83
C ARG A 175 16.90 -3.08 6.15
N MET A 176 16.23 -1.96 6.10
CA MET A 176 16.72 -0.74 5.49
C MET A 176 16.82 0.37 6.55
N PRO A 177 17.93 1.14 6.60
CA PRO A 177 18.03 2.27 7.52
C PRO A 177 17.05 3.38 7.13
N SER A 178 16.60 4.15 8.13
CA SER A 178 15.60 5.21 7.92
C SER A 178 16.12 6.39 7.09
N ASP A 179 17.42 6.53 6.98
CA ASP A 179 18.10 7.57 6.19
C ASP A 179 18.60 7.07 4.83
N ALA A 180 18.17 5.89 4.38
CA ALA A 180 18.50 5.37 3.07
C ALA A 180 18.03 6.33 1.96
N SER A 181 18.93 6.61 1.02
CA SER A 181 18.68 7.59 -0.04
C SER A 181 18.19 6.94 -1.33
N ALA A 182 17.14 7.53 -1.93
CA ALA A 182 16.65 7.15 -3.25
C ALA A 182 17.45 7.76 -4.42
N ALA A 183 18.50 8.56 -4.15
CA ALA A 183 19.15 9.41 -5.15
C ALA A 183 19.62 8.67 -6.41
N LEU A 184 20.16 7.46 -6.28
CA LEU A 184 20.64 6.68 -7.44
C LEU A 184 19.46 6.24 -8.33
N TRP A 185 18.38 5.76 -7.76
CA TRP A 185 17.18 5.35 -8.50
C TRP A 185 16.47 6.54 -9.13
N MET A 186 16.38 7.66 -8.42
CA MET A 186 15.82 8.91 -8.95
C MET A 186 16.62 9.43 -10.15
N LYS A 187 17.95 9.41 -10.07
CA LYS A 187 18.83 9.79 -11.18
C LYS A 187 18.63 8.89 -12.42
N GLU A 188 18.40 7.60 -12.21
CA GLU A 188 18.10 6.66 -13.30
C GLU A 188 16.74 6.99 -13.96
N LEU A 189 15.73 7.30 -13.15
CA LEU A 189 14.38 7.67 -13.61
C LEU A 189 14.35 9.02 -14.36
N GLU A 190 15.21 9.97 -13.99
CA GLU A 190 15.36 11.24 -14.70
C GLU A 190 15.96 11.10 -16.11
N GLN A 191 16.67 10.02 -16.37
CA GLN A 191 17.27 9.73 -17.68
C GLN A 191 16.31 9.02 -18.66
N ILE A 192 15.13 8.62 -18.21
CA ILE A 192 14.11 8.02 -19.07
C ILE A 192 13.53 9.13 -19.94
N ARG A 193 13.61 8.92 -21.25
CA ARG A 193 12.96 9.76 -22.27
C ARG A 193 11.73 9.00 -22.77
N ILE A 194 10.61 9.67 -22.75
CA ILE A 194 9.32 9.22 -23.31
C ILE A 194 9.23 9.70 -24.74
#